data_76997548ae50fbdbd2150efc0b6df471
#
_entry.id   76997548ae50fbdbd2150efc0b6df471
#
_cell.length_a   1.000
_cell.length_b   1.000
_cell.length_c   1.000
_cell.angle_alpha   90.00
_cell.angle_beta   90.00
_cell.angle_gamma   90.00
#
_symmetry.space_group_name_H-M   'P 1'
#
loop_
_entity.id
_entity.type
_entity.pdbx_description
1 polymer ?
#
loop_
_entity_poly.entity_id
_entity_poly.type
_entity_poly.pdbx_seq_one_letter_code
_entity_poly.pdbx_strand_id
1 'polypeptide(L)'
;MKKLLFGTMLLALVIVVPISTMADVNISIGIPLPPVVVFAGPIEVIVIPDTYVYVIPDIEEDIFFYGGWWLRPWQGRWYRSHYYDRDWIYYRYIPYFYYDIDFGWRGHYRDHHWYGRPWNYQRIPYQHLQQNWRGWQDNRYWERERKWDVENHQPPPPQKRQELRRERQKEYAGRPEVQREWRREQQRQPRQQPQQRQPQVQQPHQQPQQKQPQQPRQQQPQRQEEPEGGKGEHKK
;
A
#
# COMPACT_ATOMS: atom_id res chain seq x y z
N MET A 1 38.45 -4.19 59.55
CA MET A 1 37.04 -4.23 59.10
C MET A 1 36.67 -2.92 58.42
N LYS A 2 37.32 -2.58 57.29
CA LYS A 2 37.04 -1.34 56.52
C LYS A 2 37.14 -1.55 54.97
N LYS A 3 36.87 -2.74 54.47
CA LYS A 3 36.97 -3.07 53.06
C LYS A 3 35.72 -3.68 52.41
N LEU A 4 34.53 -3.49 52.99
CA LEU A 4 33.29 -4.12 52.50
C LEU A 4 32.17 -3.11 52.12
N LEU A 5 32.49 -1.81 51.98
CA LEU A 5 31.48 -0.80 51.66
C LEU A 5 31.60 -0.14 50.26
N PHE A 6 32.46 -0.67 49.39
CA PHE A 6 32.60 -0.13 48.03
C PHE A 6 31.98 -0.99 46.94
N GLY A 7 31.33 -2.12 47.30
CA GLY A 7 30.79 -3.07 46.34
C GLY A 7 29.32 -2.88 45.92
N THR A 8 28.57 -2.01 46.56
CA THR A 8 27.11 -1.94 46.37
C THR A 8 26.60 -0.67 45.66
N MET A 9 27.48 0.19 45.17
CA MET A 9 27.06 1.44 44.52
C MET A 9 27.18 1.44 43.00
N LEU A 10 27.36 0.29 42.36
CA LEU A 10 27.57 0.19 40.93
C LEU A 10 26.48 -0.60 40.20
N LEU A 11 25.29 -0.72 40.80
CA LEU A 11 24.20 -1.53 40.22
C LEU A 11 22.88 -0.77 40.14
N ALA A 12 22.87 0.48 39.74
CA ALA A 12 21.62 1.22 39.50
C ALA A 12 21.70 2.27 38.43
N LEU A 13 22.44 2.01 37.35
CA LEU A 13 22.28 2.81 36.11
C LEU A 13 21.54 1.97 35.06
N VAL A 14 20.30 1.62 35.39
CA VAL A 14 19.34 1.17 34.37
C VAL A 14 19.04 2.39 33.51
N ILE A 15 19.71 2.48 32.37
CA ILE A 15 19.36 3.44 31.33
C ILE A 15 17.98 3.03 30.83
N VAL A 16 16.95 3.66 31.32
CA VAL A 16 15.61 3.64 30.73
C VAL A 16 15.73 4.40 29.43
N VAL A 17 16.08 3.67 28.37
CA VAL A 17 15.92 4.18 27.01
C VAL A 17 14.41 4.23 26.77
N PRO A 18 13.79 5.39 26.57
CA PRO A 18 12.41 5.42 26.13
C PRO A 18 12.36 4.77 24.75
N ILE A 19 11.88 3.53 24.71
CA ILE A 19 11.47 2.92 23.45
C ILE A 19 10.28 3.77 23.00
N SER A 20 10.52 4.66 22.05
CA SER A 20 9.44 5.34 21.36
C SER A 20 8.66 4.27 20.61
N THR A 21 7.67 3.67 21.27
CA THR A 21 6.63 2.95 20.58
C THR A 21 5.94 3.99 19.71
N MET A 22 6.28 4.01 18.44
CA MET A 22 5.49 4.67 17.40
C MET A 22 4.17 3.91 17.34
N ALA A 23 3.30 4.15 18.31
CA ALA A 23 1.89 3.92 18.15
C ALA A 23 1.47 4.89 17.05
N ASP A 24 1.28 4.37 15.85
CA ASP A 24 0.67 5.10 14.74
C ASP A 24 -0.80 5.31 15.12
N VAL A 25 -1.03 6.24 16.03
CA VAL A 25 -2.37 6.67 16.44
C VAL A 25 -2.89 7.52 15.29
N ASN A 26 -3.41 6.85 14.26
CA ASN A 26 -4.23 7.50 13.25
C ASN A 26 -5.52 7.96 13.90
N ILE A 27 -5.48 9.10 14.58
CA ILE A 27 -6.68 9.79 15.06
C ILE A 27 -7.40 10.35 13.82
N SER A 28 -8.24 9.53 13.22
CA SER A 28 -9.18 9.95 12.18
C SER A 28 -10.33 10.74 12.80
N ILE A 29 -10.04 11.95 13.26
CA ILE A 29 -11.08 12.84 13.77
C ILE A 29 -12.08 13.09 12.64
N GLY A 30 -13.30 12.54 12.79
CA GLY A 30 -14.42 12.76 11.87
C GLY A 30 -14.57 11.77 10.71
N ILE A 31 -13.84 10.66 10.67
CA ILE A 31 -14.11 9.57 9.73
C ILE A 31 -15.00 8.54 10.43
N PRO A 32 -16.25 8.34 9.97
CA PRO A 32 -17.16 7.37 10.58
C PRO A 32 -16.59 5.95 10.36
N LEU A 33 -16.70 5.12 11.39
CA LEU A 33 -16.34 3.71 11.32
C LEU A 33 -17.50 2.86 10.78
N PRO A 34 -17.22 1.75 10.11
CA PRO A 34 -18.26 0.84 9.66
C PRO A 34 -18.99 0.22 10.86
N PRO A 35 -20.28 -0.11 10.72
CA PRO A 35 -21.03 -0.76 11.78
C PRO A 35 -20.41 -2.12 12.11
N VAL A 36 -20.64 -2.55 13.36
CA VAL A 36 -20.22 -3.89 13.81
C VAL A 36 -21.03 -4.94 13.05
N VAL A 37 -20.35 -5.98 12.56
CA VAL A 37 -20.99 -7.18 12.01
C VAL A 37 -21.07 -8.23 13.11
N VAL A 38 -22.26 -8.70 13.39
CA VAL A 38 -22.50 -9.73 14.41
C VAL A 38 -22.54 -11.09 13.73
N PHE A 39 -21.70 -12.00 14.18
CA PHE A 39 -21.66 -13.36 13.69
C PHE A 39 -22.33 -14.30 14.69
N ALA A 40 -23.20 -15.17 14.21
CA ALA A 40 -23.93 -16.14 15.05
C ALA A 40 -23.04 -17.28 15.59
N GLY A 41 -21.84 -17.44 15.04
CA GLY A 41 -20.89 -18.50 15.40
C GLY A 41 -19.51 -18.31 14.79
N PRO A 42 -18.65 -19.32 14.89
CA PRO A 42 -17.35 -19.31 14.25
C PRO A 42 -17.50 -19.12 12.74
N ILE A 43 -16.70 -18.21 12.17
CA ILE A 43 -16.74 -17.98 10.73
C ILE A 43 -15.94 -19.02 9.96
N GLU A 44 -16.41 -19.27 8.76
CA GLU A 44 -15.69 -19.97 7.71
C GLU A 44 -15.49 -19.04 6.53
N VAL A 45 -14.42 -19.26 5.80
CA VAL A 45 -14.08 -18.49 4.59
C VAL A 45 -13.95 -19.42 3.39
N ILE A 46 -14.08 -18.84 2.21
CA ILE A 46 -13.68 -19.47 0.95
C ILE A 46 -12.60 -18.62 0.26
N VAL A 47 -11.77 -19.24 -0.56
CA VAL A 47 -10.82 -18.52 -1.41
C VAL A 47 -11.50 -18.16 -2.74
N ILE A 48 -11.30 -16.92 -3.19
CA ILE A 48 -11.78 -16.51 -4.53
C ILE A 48 -10.79 -17.02 -5.58
N PRO A 49 -11.25 -17.72 -6.62
CA PRO A 49 -10.38 -18.23 -7.67
C PRO A 49 -9.51 -17.15 -8.32
N ASP A 50 -8.33 -17.56 -8.80
CA ASP A 50 -7.28 -16.72 -9.36
C ASP A 50 -6.64 -15.73 -8.39
N THR A 51 -6.97 -15.83 -7.08
CA THR A 51 -6.46 -14.92 -6.04
C THR A 51 -6.00 -15.67 -4.80
N TYR A 52 -5.42 -14.95 -3.83
CA TYR A 52 -5.20 -15.38 -2.44
C TYR A 52 -6.07 -14.56 -1.48
N VAL A 53 -7.24 -14.16 -1.96
CA VAL A 53 -8.23 -13.42 -1.17
C VAL A 53 -9.26 -14.39 -0.63
N TYR A 54 -9.49 -14.31 0.66
CA TYR A 54 -10.51 -15.11 1.33
C TYR A 54 -11.66 -14.20 1.71
N VAL A 55 -12.87 -14.73 1.62
CA VAL A 55 -14.12 -14.01 1.93
C VAL A 55 -14.98 -14.81 2.87
N ILE A 56 -15.81 -14.11 3.64
CA ILE A 56 -16.87 -14.72 4.44
C ILE A 56 -18.12 -14.78 3.55
N PRO A 57 -18.54 -15.99 3.08
CA PRO A 57 -19.57 -16.07 2.03
C PRO A 57 -21.00 -15.85 2.53
N ASP A 58 -21.26 -16.08 3.82
CA ASP A 58 -22.60 -16.16 4.38
C ASP A 58 -23.14 -14.84 4.94
N ILE A 59 -22.47 -13.73 4.65
CA ILE A 59 -22.89 -12.39 5.03
C ILE A 59 -23.07 -11.51 3.79
N GLU A 60 -23.88 -10.46 3.91
CA GLU A 60 -24.08 -9.52 2.79
C GLU A 60 -22.92 -8.56 2.61
N GLU A 61 -22.22 -8.26 3.69
CA GLU A 61 -21.08 -7.36 3.67
C GLU A 61 -19.86 -7.98 3.00
N ASP A 62 -19.15 -7.17 2.25
CA ASP A 62 -17.86 -7.54 1.70
C ASP A 62 -16.78 -7.43 2.77
N ILE A 63 -16.36 -8.57 3.32
CA ILE A 63 -15.23 -8.68 4.25
C ILE A 63 -14.22 -9.64 3.65
N PHE A 64 -13.02 -9.11 3.37
CA PHE A 64 -11.93 -9.82 2.71
C PHE A 64 -10.78 -10.05 3.67
N PHE A 65 -10.15 -11.21 3.62
CA PHE A 65 -8.86 -11.44 4.24
C PHE A 65 -7.79 -11.56 3.18
N TYR A 66 -6.72 -10.77 3.32
CA TYR A 66 -5.57 -10.78 2.43
C TYR A 66 -4.30 -10.34 3.16
N GLY A 67 -3.21 -11.11 3.01
CA GLY A 67 -1.90 -10.76 3.55
C GLY A 67 -1.86 -10.53 5.07
N GLY A 68 -2.71 -11.24 5.83
CA GLY A 68 -2.78 -11.12 7.29
C GLY A 68 -3.71 -10.01 7.80
N TRP A 69 -4.44 -9.36 6.91
CA TRP A 69 -5.37 -8.30 7.24
C TRP A 69 -6.79 -8.63 6.78
N TRP A 70 -7.76 -8.26 7.60
CA TRP A 70 -9.14 -8.14 7.21
C TRP A 70 -9.37 -6.76 6.61
N LEU A 71 -10.06 -6.68 5.49
CA LEU A 71 -10.32 -5.46 4.74
C LEU A 71 -11.80 -5.39 4.38
N ARG A 72 -12.37 -4.20 4.54
CA ARG A 72 -13.81 -3.97 4.33
C ARG A 72 -14.06 -2.65 3.63
N PRO A 73 -14.76 -2.63 2.48
CA PRO A 73 -15.28 -1.40 1.91
C PRO A 73 -16.54 -0.97 2.64
N TRP A 74 -16.66 0.32 2.94
CA TRP A 74 -17.88 0.88 3.50
C TRP A 74 -18.01 2.36 3.13
N GLN A 75 -19.16 2.76 2.57
CA GLN A 75 -19.45 4.13 2.13
C GLN A 75 -18.37 4.77 1.23
N GLY A 76 -17.78 3.99 0.34
CA GLY A 76 -16.75 4.46 -0.58
C GLY A 76 -15.36 4.56 0.02
N ARG A 77 -15.17 4.11 1.25
CA ARG A 77 -13.90 4.05 1.98
C ARG A 77 -13.49 2.62 2.25
N TRP A 78 -12.21 2.46 2.56
CA TRP A 78 -11.67 1.18 3.00
C TRP A 78 -11.28 1.21 4.46
N TYR A 79 -11.46 0.07 5.11
CA TYR A 79 -11.09 -0.15 6.49
C TYR A 79 -10.30 -1.45 6.58
N ARG A 80 -9.38 -1.52 7.52
CA ARG A 80 -8.62 -2.74 7.80
C ARG A 80 -8.61 -3.05 9.29
N SER A 81 -8.48 -4.33 9.63
CA SER A 81 -8.33 -4.81 11.00
C SER A 81 -7.54 -6.10 11.03
N HIS A 82 -7.00 -6.46 12.19
CA HIS A 82 -6.50 -7.81 12.45
C HIS A 82 -7.62 -8.79 12.83
N TYR A 83 -8.83 -8.27 13.09
CA TYR A 83 -10.02 -9.04 13.45
C TYR A 83 -11.10 -8.87 12.39
N TYR A 84 -11.89 -9.92 12.16
CA TYR A 84 -12.95 -9.88 11.16
C TYR A 84 -14.21 -9.11 11.61
N ASP A 85 -14.36 -8.88 12.91
CA ASP A 85 -15.56 -8.36 13.55
C ASP A 85 -15.40 -6.99 14.22
N ARG A 86 -14.18 -6.56 14.51
CA ARG A 86 -13.90 -5.37 15.34
C ARG A 86 -12.61 -4.64 14.97
N ASP A 87 -12.35 -3.54 15.68
CA ASP A 87 -11.11 -2.76 15.63
C ASP A 87 -10.78 -2.25 14.22
N TRP A 88 -11.81 -1.90 13.48
CA TRP A 88 -11.68 -1.37 12.13
C TRP A 88 -11.05 0.01 12.16
N ILE A 89 -9.93 0.18 11.45
CA ILE A 89 -9.25 1.46 11.26
C ILE A 89 -9.36 1.88 9.78
N TYR A 90 -9.46 3.18 9.57
CA TYR A 90 -9.50 3.72 8.22
C TYR A 90 -8.24 3.34 7.43
N TYR A 91 -8.43 2.84 6.23
CA TYR A 91 -7.37 2.50 5.29
C TYR A 91 -7.50 3.38 4.05
N ARG A 92 -6.57 4.30 3.88
CA ARG A 92 -6.65 5.36 2.87
C ARG A 92 -6.69 4.85 1.43
N TYR A 93 -6.11 3.68 1.19
CA TYR A 93 -5.93 3.16 -0.16
C TYR A 93 -6.97 2.10 -0.50
N ILE A 94 -7.24 1.94 -1.80
CA ILE A 94 -7.96 0.76 -2.28
C ILE A 94 -6.98 -0.41 -2.24
N PRO A 95 -7.31 -1.54 -1.60
CA PRO A 95 -6.43 -2.70 -1.56
C PRO A 95 -6.07 -3.16 -2.97
N TYR A 96 -4.78 -3.44 -3.17
CA TYR A 96 -4.26 -3.82 -4.50
C TYR A 96 -5.02 -5.00 -5.12
N PHE A 97 -5.37 -6.01 -4.32
CA PHE A 97 -6.04 -7.22 -4.77
C PHE A 97 -7.49 -6.97 -5.23
N TYR A 98 -8.12 -5.87 -4.82
CA TYR A 98 -9.55 -5.68 -5.00
C TYR A 98 -9.97 -5.68 -6.47
N TYR A 99 -9.13 -5.19 -7.34
CA TYR A 99 -9.38 -5.21 -8.78
C TYR A 99 -9.07 -6.56 -9.44
N ASP A 100 -8.47 -7.50 -8.69
CA ASP A 100 -8.24 -8.86 -9.17
C ASP A 100 -9.43 -9.77 -8.84
N ILE A 101 -10.30 -9.36 -7.90
CA ILE A 101 -11.52 -10.08 -7.53
C ILE A 101 -12.59 -9.87 -8.60
N ASP A 102 -13.27 -10.94 -8.96
CA ASP A 102 -14.54 -10.82 -9.69
C ASP A 102 -15.62 -10.27 -8.79
N PHE A 103 -16.21 -9.11 -9.12
CA PHE A 103 -17.27 -8.50 -8.30
C PHE A 103 -18.57 -9.31 -8.28
N GLY A 104 -18.75 -10.22 -9.25
CA GLY A 104 -19.85 -11.18 -9.30
C GLY A 104 -19.62 -12.46 -8.50
N TRP A 105 -18.53 -12.56 -7.71
CA TRP A 105 -18.15 -13.79 -7.01
C TRP A 105 -19.27 -14.40 -6.16
N ARG A 106 -20.18 -13.59 -5.60
CA ARG A 106 -21.32 -14.08 -4.82
C ARG A 106 -22.33 -14.85 -5.67
N GLY A 107 -22.51 -14.46 -6.93
CA GLY A 107 -23.30 -15.20 -7.90
C GLY A 107 -22.66 -16.56 -8.15
N HIS A 108 -21.40 -16.56 -8.48
CA HIS A 108 -20.62 -17.79 -8.70
C HIS A 108 -20.64 -18.72 -7.47
N TYR A 109 -20.54 -18.15 -6.26
CA TYR A 109 -20.63 -18.90 -5.00
C TYR A 109 -21.99 -19.61 -4.85
N ARG A 110 -23.10 -18.88 -5.05
CA ARG A 110 -24.46 -19.44 -4.92
C ARG A 110 -24.75 -20.50 -5.96
N ASP A 111 -24.27 -20.29 -7.18
CA ASP A 111 -24.51 -21.20 -8.30
C ASP A 111 -23.56 -22.40 -8.30
N HIS A 112 -22.54 -22.43 -7.42
CA HIS A 112 -21.48 -23.44 -7.41
C HIS A 112 -20.73 -23.54 -8.75
N HIS A 113 -20.65 -22.45 -9.51
CA HIS A 113 -19.97 -22.42 -10.80
C HIS A 113 -19.09 -21.18 -10.93
N TRP A 114 -17.88 -21.38 -11.43
CA TRP A 114 -16.95 -20.31 -11.77
C TRP A 114 -16.81 -20.23 -13.28
N TYR A 115 -17.40 -19.21 -13.88
CA TYR A 115 -17.46 -19.05 -15.34
C TYR A 115 -17.92 -20.32 -16.09
N GLY A 116 -19.00 -20.94 -15.61
CA GLY A 116 -19.61 -22.12 -16.20
C GLY A 116 -18.92 -23.44 -15.85
N ARG A 117 -17.88 -23.45 -15.02
CA ARG A 117 -17.20 -24.65 -14.54
C ARG A 117 -17.63 -24.95 -13.10
N PRO A 118 -17.83 -26.22 -12.70
CA PRO A 118 -18.13 -26.56 -11.32
C PRO A 118 -17.06 -26.00 -10.37
N TRP A 119 -17.50 -25.31 -9.34
CA TRP A 119 -16.64 -24.75 -8.30
C TRP A 119 -16.95 -25.43 -6.97
N ASN A 120 -16.14 -26.43 -6.63
CA ASN A 120 -16.26 -27.25 -5.44
C ASN A 120 -15.49 -26.65 -4.27
N TYR A 121 -15.72 -25.35 -3.99
CA TYR A 121 -14.99 -24.59 -2.98
C TYR A 121 -15.01 -25.26 -1.62
N GLN A 122 -13.88 -25.16 -0.90
CA GLN A 122 -13.79 -25.58 0.48
C GLN A 122 -14.15 -24.44 1.42
N ARG A 123 -14.97 -24.74 2.41
CA ARG A 123 -15.15 -23.89 3.58
C ARG A 123 -14.00 -24.11 4.54
N ILE A 124 -13.30 -23.05 4.88
CA ILE A 124 -12.09 -23.07 5.69
C ILE A 124 -12.42 -22.41 7.01
N PRO A 125 -12.35 -23.13 8.15
CA PRO A 125 -12.50 -22.53 9.47
C PRO A 125 -11.47 -21.42 9.69
N TYR A 126 -11.87 -20.33 10.35
CA TYR A 126 -11.02 -19.17 10.61
C TYR A 126 -9.68 -19.51 11.27
N GLN A 127 -9.69 -20.42 12.25
CA GLN A 127 -8.46 -20.86 12.91
C GLN A 127 -7.47 -21.50 11.94
N HIS A 128 -8.00 -22.30 11.00
CA HIS A 128 -7.17 -22.93 9.98
C HIS A 128 -6.62 -21.92 8.97
N LEU A 129 -7.41 -20.93 8.60
CA LEU A 129 -6.93 -19.79 7.80
C LEU A 129 -5.78 -19.06 8.50
N GLN A 130 -5.95 -18.70 9.77
CA GLN A 130 -4.92 -17.96 10.52
C GLN A 130 -3.57 -18.69 10.55
N GLN A 131 -3.59 -20.00 10.69
CA GLN A 131 -2.38 -20.82 10.79
C GLN A 131 -1.67 -20.99 9.44
N ASN A 132 -2.43 -21.02 8.34
CA ASN A 132 -1.92 -21.53 7.06
C ASN A 132 -1.83 -20.50 5.93
N TRP A 133 -2.54 -19.36 6.01
CA TRP A 133 -2.67 -18.42 4.89
C TRP A 133 -1.33 -18.03 4.28
N ARG A 134 -0.31 -17.79 5.12
CA ARG A 134 1.03 -17.40 4.65
C ARG A 134 1.70 -18.53 3.88
N GLY A 135 1.70 -19.74 4.46
CA GLY A 135 2.25 -20.91 3.79
C GLY A 135 1.53 -21.23 2.49
N TRP A 136 0.20 -21.08 2.42
CA TRP A 136 -0.54 -21.26 1.19
C TRP A 136 -0.18 -20.25 0.11
N GLN A 137 0.02 -19.00 0.50
CA GLN A 137 0.42 -17.94 -0.44
C GLN A 137 1.87 -18.15 -0.92
N ASP A 138 2.81 -18.38 -0.02
CA ASP A 138 4.23 -18.54 -0.32
C ASP A 138 4.49 -19.75 -1.21
N ASN A 139 3.80 -20.85 -0.96
CA ASN A 139 3.92 -22.10 -1.72
C ASN A 139 3.00 -22.18 -2.95
N ARG A 140 2.22 -21.15 -3.23
CA ARG A 140 1.24 -21.12 -4.32
C ARG A 140 0.25 -22.32 -4.26
N TYR A 141 -0.18 -22.67 -3.05
CA TYR A 141 -0.99 -23.85 -2.77
C TYR A 141 -2.27 -23.91 -3.61
N TRP A 142 -3.07 -22.86 -3.61
CA TRP A 142 -4.34 -22.82 -4.34
C TRP A 142 -4.15 -22.96 -5.84
N GLU A 143 -3.08 -22.40 -6.39
CA GLU A 143 -2.78 -22.47 -7.80
C GLU A 143 -2.28 -23.88 -8.21
N ARG A 144 -1.34 -24.43 -7.44
CA ARG A 144 -0.63 -25.65 -7.81
C ARG A 144 -1.38 -26.91 -7.44
N GLU A 145 -1.87 -26.98 -6.20
CA GLU A 145 -2.43 -28.22 -5.64
C GLU A 145 -3.95 -28.26 -5.81
N ARG A 146 -4.63 -27.15 -5.65
CA ARG A 146 -6.09 -27.11 -5.59
C ARG A 146 -6.75 -26.52 -6.82
N LYS A 147 -6.03 -25.75 -7.65
CA LYS A 147 -6.61 -25.00 -8.79
C LYS A 147 -7.88 -24.24 -8.38
N TRP A 148 -7.85 -23.66 -7.17
CA TRP A 148 -8.98 -22.96 -6.52
C TRP A 148 -10.28 -23.76 -6.46
N ASP A 149 -10.18 -25.10 -6.45
CA ASP A 149 -11.31 -26.04 -6.44
C ASP A 149 -12.29 -25.88 -7.63
N VAL A 150 -11.81 -25.30 -8.72
CA VAL A 150 -12.56 -25.16 -9.97
C VAL A 150 -12.15 -26.27 -10.94
N GLU A 151 -13.13 -27.05 -11.42
CA GLU A 151 -12.86 -28.15 -12.35
C GLU A 151 -12.26 -27.62 -13.67
N ASN A 152 -11.19 -28.29 -14.12
CA ASN A 152 -10.48 -27.93 -15.35
C ASN A 152 -10.12 -26.44 -15.44
N HIS A 153 -9.79 -25.82 -14.29
CA HIS A 153 -9.49 -24.41 -14.22
C HIS A 153 -8.29 -24.03 -15.09
N GLN A 154 -8.46 -22.96 -15.83
CA GLN A 154 -7.40 -22.31 -16.60
C GLN A 154 -7.42 -20.82 -16.27
N PRO A 155 -6.43 -20.33 -15.54
CA PRO A 155 -6.33 -18.91 -15.23
C PRO A 155 -6.31 -18.06 -16.50
N PRO A 156 -6.95 -16.89 -16.51
CA PRO A 156 -6.91 -16.00 -17.66
C PRO A 156 -5.46 -15.62 -18.02
N PRO A 157 -5.15 -15.50 -19.32
CA PRO A 157 -3.83 -15.02 -19.75
C PRO A 157 -3.50 -13.64 -19.15
N PRO A 158 -2.20 -13.29 -18.99
CA PRO A 158 -1.81 -12.03 -18.35
C PRO A 158 -2.46 -10.78 -18.97
N GLN A 159 -2.60 -10.73 -20.28
CA GLN A 159 -3.25 -9.63 -20.99
C GLN A 159 -4.74 -9.51 -20.61
N LYS A 160 -5.47 -10.62 -20.57
CA LYS A 160 -6.89 -10.64 -20.18
C LYS A 160 -7.07 -10.25 -18.71
N ARG A 161 -6.16 -10.68 -17.82
CA ARG A 161 -6.18 -10.24 -16.41
C ARG A 161 -6.01 -8.73 -16.28
N GLN A 162 -5.12 -8.12 -17.06
CA GLN A 162 -4.94 -6.67 -17.06
C GLN A 162 -6.18 -5.94 -17.58
N GLU A 163 -6.81 -6.46 -18.63
CA GLU A 163 -8.06 -5.91 -19.18
C GLU A 163 -9.17 -5.94 -18.12
N LEU A 164 -9.45 -7.11 -17.55
CA LEU A 164 -10.43 -7.28 -16.47
C LEU A 164 -10.15 -6.35 -15.28
N ARG A 165 -8.89 -6.22 -14.90
CA ARG A 165 -8.50 -5.30 -13.83
C ARG A 165 -8.86 -3.85 -14.16
N ARG A 166 -8.62 -3.39 -15.40
CA ARG A 166 -8.98 -2.04 -15.85
C ARG A 166 -10.50 -1.82 -15.88
N GLU A 167 -11.24 -2.83 -16.31
CA GLU A 167 -12.71 -2.79 -16.31
C GLU A 167 -13.25 -2.64 -14.88
N ARG A 168 -12.77 -3.45 -13.95
CA ARG A 168 -13.16 -3.40 -12.54
C ARG A 168 -12.75 -2.08 -11.86
N GLN A 169 -11.61 -1.52 -12.24
CA GLN A 169 -11.22 -0.18 -11.77
C GLN A 169 -12.22 0.88 -12.22
N LYS A 170 -12.66 0.85 -13.48
CA LYS A 170 -13.68 1.79 -13.99
C LYS A 170 -15.03 1.58 -13.30
N GLU A 171 -15.46 0.33 -13.15
CA GLU A 171 -16.70 -0.02 -12.45
C GLU A 171 -16.70 0.50 -11.02
N TYR A 172 -15.62 0.21 -10.27
CA TYR A 172 -15.48 0.70 -8.88
C TYR A 172 -15.47 2.23 -8.81
N ALA A 173 -14.70 2.88 -9.68
CA ALA A 173 -14.65 4.34 -9.75
C ALA A 173 -16.01 4.97 -10.09
N GLY A 174 -16.86 4.26 -10.82
CA GLY A 174 -18.22 4.70 -11.17
C GLY A 174 -19.25 4.56 -10.04
N ARG A 175 -18.94 3.84 -8.97
CA ARG A 175 -19.90 3.61 -7.87
C ARG A 175 -20.29 4.92 -7.18
N PRO A 176 -21.58 5.17 -6.93
CA PRO A 176 -22.04 6.44 -6.36
C PRO A 176 -21.43 6.79 -5.00
N GLU A 177 -21.21 5.81 -4.13
CA GLU A 177 -20.58 5.99 -2.82
C GLU A 177 -19.11 6.40 -2.94
N VAL A 178 -18.37 5.84 -3.88
CA VAL A 178 -16.97 6.19 -4.17
C VAL A 178 -16.88 7.61 -4.71
N GLN A 179 -17.75 7.96 -5.66
CA GLN A 179 -17.84 9.30 -6.25
C GLN A 179 -18.19 10.36 -5.20
N ARG A 180 -19.11 10.04 -4.27
CA ARG A 180 -19.46 10.95 -3.16
C ARG A 180 -18.26 11.17 -2.25
N GLU A 181 -17.51 10.12 -1.93
CA GLU A 181 -16.37 10.24 -1.04
C GLU A 181 -15.24 11.06 -1.67
N TRP A 182 -14.91 10.81 -2.92
CA TRP A 182 -13.90 11.60 -3.64
C TRP A 182 -14.23 13.08 -3.71
N ARG A 183 -15.51 13.43 -3.92
CA ARG A 183 -15.95 14.84 -3.87
C ARG A 183 -15.77 15.44 -2.47
N ARG A 184 -16.04 14.68 -1.41
CA ARG A 184 -15.81 15.14 -0.03
C ARG A 184 -14.34 15.36 0.27
N GLU A 185 -13.48 14.48 -0.19
CA GLU A 185 -12.03 14.64 -0.01
C GLU A 185 -11.47 15.87 -0.75
N GLN A 186 -11.93 16.12 -1.96
CA GLN A 186 -11.56 17.32 -2.71
C GLN A 186 -11.99 18.62 -2.00
N GLN A 187 -13.14 18.61 -1.36
CA GLN A 187 -13.64 19.78 -0.60
C GLN A 187 -12.87 20.00 0.72
N ARG A 188 -12.30 18.93 1.29
CA ARG A 188 -11.51 19.00 2.53
C ARG A 188 -10.06 19.47 2.30
N GLN A 189 -9.52 19.36 1.09
CA GLN A 189 -8.21 19.92 0.80
C GLN A 189 -8.30 21.42 0.92
N PRO A 190 -7.49 22.07 1.79
CA PRO A 190 -7.44 23.52 1.85
C PRO A 190 -7.13 24.03 0.44
N ARG A 191 -7.97 24.91 -0.09
CA ARG A 191 -7.60 25.67 -1.29
C ARG A 191 -6.26 26.30 -0.99
N GLN A 192 -5.18 25.85 -1.64
CA GLN A 192 -3.93 26.57 -1.60
C GLN A 192 -4.27 27.98 -2.08
N GLN A 193 -4.27 28.92 -1.13
CA GLN A 193 -4.42 30.32 -1.48
C GLN A 193 -3.34 30.60 -2.51
N PRO A 194 -3.67 31.22 -3.65
CA PRO A 194 -2.66 31.68 -4.58
C PRO A 194 -1.69 32.51 -3.74
N GLN A 195 -0.42 32.10 -3.70
CA GLN A 195 0.61 32.89 -3.05
C GLN A 195 0.47 34.29 -3.62
N GLN A 196 -0.03 35.21 -2.79
CA GLN A 196 0.02 36.65 -3.10
C GLN A 196 1.48 36.92 -3.40
N ARG A 197 1.76 37.23 -4.67
CA ARG A 197 3.04 37.74 -5.08
C ARG A 197 3.33 38.94 -4.13
N GLN A 198 4.28 38.75 -3.23
CA GLN A 198 4.79 39.86 -2.43
C GLN A 198 5.17 40.97 -3.41
N PRO A 199 4.73 42.19 -3.21
CA PRO A 199 5.18 43.31 -4.04
C PRO A 199 6.72 43.33 -3.98
N GLN A 200 7.35 43.23 -5.14
CA GLN A 200 8.79 43.47 -5.23
C GLN A 200 9.06 44.86 -4.69
N VAL A 201 9.66 44.92 -3.51
CA VAL A 201 10.23 46.17 -2.97
C VAL A 201 11.32 46.59 -3.97
N GLN A 202 11.05 47.61 -4.74
CA GLN A 202 12.03 48.23 -5.62
C GLN A 202 13.23 48.68 -4.75
N GLN A 203 14.37 48.06 -4.96
CA GLN A 203 15.63 48.50 -4.36
C GLN A 203 15.98 49.89 -4.93
N PRO A 204 16.40 50.86 -4.09
CA PRO A 204 16.82 52.17 -4.57
C PRO A 204 18.03 52.05 -5.49
N HIS A 205 17.96 52.74 -6.60
CA HIS A 205 19.06 52.89 -7.56
C HIS A 205 20.35 53.33 -6.85
N GLN A 206 21.38 52.48 -6.83
CA GLN A 206 22.72 52.85 -6.47
C GLN A 206 23.33 53.71 -7.60
N GLN A 207 23.88 54.84 -7.20
CA GLN A 207 24.58 55.81 -8.06
C GLN A 207 25.78 55.16 -8.80
N PRO A 208 26.19 55.67 -9.97
CA PRO A 208 27.30 55.11 -10.74
C PRO A 208 28.64 55.42 -10.04
N GLN A 209 29.39 54.41 -9.64
CA GLN A 209 30.77 54.54 -9.19
C GLN A 209 31.70 54.80 -10.38
N GLN A 210 32.56 55.76 -10.23
CA GLN A 210 33.60 56.22 -11.15
C GLN A 210 34.58 55.08 -11.49
N LYS A 211 34.92 54.99 -12.78
CA LYS A 211 35.93 54.09 -13.33
C LYS A 211 37.33 54.45 -12.84
N GLN A 212 38.03 53.52 -12.17
CA GLN A 212 39.47 53.56 -11.99
C GLN A 212 40.19 52.94 -13.19
N PRO A 213 41.39 53.43 -13.60
CA PRO A 213 42.08 52.91 -14.77
C PRO A 213 42.71 51.53 -14.51
N GLN A 214 42.57 50.63 -15.47
CA GLN A 214 43.16 49.29 -15.46
C GLN A 214 44.65 49.35 -15.81
N GLN A 215 45.50 48.70 -15.00
CA GLN A 215 46.89 48.38 -15.33
C GLN A 215 46.99 47.19 -16.29
N PRO A 216 47.99 47.13 -17.18
CA PRO A 216 48.09 46.06 -18.18
C PRO A 216 48.57 44.76 -17.58
N ARG A 217 47.87 43.69 -17.93
CA ARG A 217 48.19 42.28 -17.56
C ARG A 217 49.26 41.76 -18.51
N GLN A 218 50.38 41.32 -17.98
CA GLN A 218 51.46 40.62 -18.69
C GLN A 218 50.97 39.26 -19.13
N GLN A 219 51.30 38.94 -20.41
CA GLN A 219 51.05 37.63 -21.03
C GLN A 219 52.09 36.62 -20.56
N GLN A 220 51.66 35.43 -20.12
CA GLN A 220 52.49 34.25 -19.98
C GLN A 220 52.25 33.31 -21.16
N PRO A 221 53.31 32.65 -21.66
CA PRO A 221 53.24 31.88 -22.91
C PRO A 221 52.60 30.50 -22.74
N GLN A 222 51.84 30.12 -23.76
CA GLN A 222 51.22 28.80 -23.95
C GLN A 222 52.31 27.76 -24.17
N ARG A 223 52.21 26.64 -23.47
CA ARG A 223 52.97 25.41 -23.73
C ARG A 223 52.12 24.51 -24.59
N GLN A 224 52.59 24.25 -25.79
CA GLN A 224 52.08 23.27 -26.69
C GLN A 224 52.51 21.87 -26.21
N GLU A 225 51.58 20.93 -26.15
CA GLU A 225 51.90 19.51 -26.14
C GLU A 225 51.22 18.84 -27.36
N GLU A 226 52.05 18.18 -28.12
CA GLU A 226 51.75 17.45 -29.36
C GLU A 226 51.09 16.10 -29.05
N PRO A 227 50.43 15.49 -30.06
CA PRO A 227 49.73 14.21 -29.91
C PRO A 227 50.62 13.07 -30.39
N GLU A 228 50.79 12.04 -29.59
CA GLU A 228 51.22 10.70 -30.05
C GLU A 228 50.03 9.77 -30.11
N GLY A 229 49.81 9.24 -31.09
CA GLY A 229 49.75 8.25 -32.08
C GLY A 229 50.20 6.85 -31.64
N GLY A 230 49.38 5.81 -31.90
CA GLY A 230 49.81 4.40 -31.70
C GLY A 230 48.63 3.42 -31.79
N LYS A 231 48.29 3.01 -32.91
CA LYS A 231 48.07 1.71 -33.57
C LYS A 231 48.25 0.44 -32.71
N GLY A 232 47.39 -0.54 -32.95
CA GLY A 232 47.58 -1.96 -32.69
C GLY A 232 46.24 -2.70 -32.58
N GLU A 233 45.70 -3.12 -33.59
CA GLU A 233 45.44 -4.45 -34.24
C GLU A 233 45.84 -5.68 -33.37
N HIS A 234 44.92 -6.62 -33.16
CA HIS A 234 44.77 -7.99 -33.65
C HIS A 234 43.88 -8.85 -32.74
N LYS A 235 42.86 -9.45 -33.38
CA LYS A 235 42.51 -10.89 -33.51
C LYS A 235 42.77 -11.84 -32.30
N LYS A 236 41.76 -12.40 -31.72
CA LYS A 236 41.23 -13.74 -32.00
C LYS A 236 39.90 -13.92 -31.31
#